data_259f777430dff43af5b266cf25b0c878
#
_entry.id   259f777430dff43af5b266cf25b0c878
#
_cell.length_a   1.000
_cell.length_b   1.000
_cell.length_c   1.000
_cell.angle_alpha   90.00
_cell.angle_beta   90.00
_cell.angle_gamma   90.00
#
_symmetry.space_group_name_H-M   'P 1'
#
loop_
_entity.id
_entity.type
_entity.pdbx_description
1 polymer ?
#
loop_
_entity_poly.entity_id
_entity_poly.type
_entity_poly.pdbx_seq_one_letter_code
_entity_poly.pdbx_strand_id
1 'polypeptide(L)'
;FRKLFNTEMYQDIVTELGNRKREKDKEIAILKTQCQTEAVRIRISETYEFQKEMQQSKRQIEEGQMAGLADFMDRLEALCDWMKKEFENAERAYQESECARTGKGEELAKAEELLKWFVQLEKAQEDLRRYEAQEPEMLRAKELAAQIRAVYEIAEKYNQYHEAETTWTDSV
;
A
#
# COMPACT_ATOMS: atom_id res chain seq x y z
N PHE A 1 40.13 67.43 43.20
CA PHE A 1 39.87 66.24 44.00
C PHE A 1 39.44 65.06 43.13
N ARG A 2 38.52 65.19 42.12
CA ARG A 2 38.07 64.10 41.23
C ARG A 2 39.20 63.43 40.45
N LYS A 3 40.21 64.21 39.93
CA LYS A 3 41.34 63.62 39.19
C LYS A 3 42.40 62.95 40.07
N LEU A 4 42.44 63.25 41.35
CA LEU A 4 43.43 62.68 42.29
C LEU A 4 43.15 61.23 42.70
N PHE A 5 41.90 60.80 42.58
CA PHE A 5 41.49 59.46 43.01
C PHE A 5 40.97 58.59 41.85
N ASN A 6 41.25 58.92 40.61
CA ASN A 6 40.82 58.14 39.45
C ASN A 6 39.28 57.87 39.42
N THR A 7 38.49 58.72 40.11
CA THR A 7 37.04 58.53 40.25
C THR A 7 36.29 58.59 38.91
N GLU A 8 36.84 59.29 37.90
CA GLU A 8 36.28 59.31 36.56
C GLU A 8 36.34 57.92 35.93
N MET A 9 37.46 57.19 36.03
CA MET A 9 37.60 55.82 35.52
C MET A 9 36.62 54.84 36.19
N TYR A 10 36.39 54.96 37.51
CA TYR A 10 35.39 54.15 38.16
C TYR A 10 33.95 54.45 37.72
N GLN A 11 33.63 55.70 37.47
CA GLN A 11 32.33 56.10 36.94
C GLN A 11 32.11 55.55 35.52
N ASP A 12 33.12 55.61 34.65
CA ASP A 12 33.06 55.03 33.31
C ASP A 12 32.87 53.50 33.37
N ILE A 13 33.63 52.81 34.25
CA ILE A 13 33.45 51.36 34.45
C ILE A 13 32.03 51.04 34.92
N VAL A 14 31.49 51.73 35.90
CA VAL A 14 30.16 51.53 36.44
C VAL A 14 29.09 51.77 35.35
N THR A 15 29.29 52.83 34.56
CA THR A 15 28.36 53.15 33.42
C THR A 15 28.42 52.04 32.38
N GLU A 16 29.61 51.62 31.97
CA GLU A 16 29.78 50.55 31.00
C GLU A 16 29.20 49.22 31.50
N LEU A 17 29.44 48.83 32.75
CA LEU A 17 28.86 47.66 33.37
C LEU A 17 27.32 47.75 33.41
N GLY A 18 26.79 48.93 33.72
CA GLY A 18 25.36 49.19 33.71
C GLY A 18 24.75 49.05 32.31
N ASN A 19 25.42 49.49 31.26
CA ASN A 19 25.00 49.33 29.90
C ASN A 19 25.04 47.88 29.45
N ARG A 20 26.14 47.17 29.70
CA ARG A 20 26.27 45.74 29.43
C ARG A 20 25.22 44.88 30.16
N LYS A 21 24.96 45.23 31.40
CA LYS A 21 23.86 44.58 32.13
C LYS A 21 22.53 44.78 31.45
N ARG A 22 22.16 46.00 31.06
CA ARG A 22 20.90 46.30 30.38
C ARG A 22 20.77 45.55 29.03
N GLU A 23 21.87 45.45 28.28
CA GLU A 23 21.90 44.67 27.04
C GLU A 23 21.65 43.19 27.30
N LYS A 24 22.35 42.60 28.29
CA LYS A 24 22.15 41.21 28.66
C LYS A 24 20.74 40.93 29.21
N ASP A 25 20.18 41.84 29.98
CA ASP A 25 18.80 41.71 30.49
C ASP A 25 17.79 41.72 29.32
N LYS A 26 18.02 42.53 28.26
CA LYS A 26 17.20 42.49 27.03
C LYS A 26 17.35 41.16 26.27
N GLU A 27 18.60 40.71 26.06
CA GLU A 27 18.86 39.42 25.42
C GLU A 27 18.15 38.26 26.15
N ILE A 28 18.25 38.21 27.49
CA ILE A 28 17.58 37.23 28.34
C ILE A 28 16.06 37.30 28.19
N ALA A 29 15.48 38.50 28.14
CA ALA A 29 14.03 38.68 27.96
C ALA A 29 13.59 38.14 26.58
N ILE A 30 14.34 38.40 25.53
CA ILE A 30 14.05 37.85 24.18
C ILE A 30 14.12 36.31 24.18
N LEU A 31 15.19 35.73 24.74
CA LEU A 31 15.37 34.30 24.82
C LEU A 31 14.25 33.61 25.62
N LYS A 32 13.82 34.20 26.75
CA LYS A 32 12.67 33.73 27.52
C LYS A 32 11.39 33.68 26.69
N THR A 33 11.11 34.75 25.95
CA THR A 33 9.94 34.82 25.09
C THR A 33 10.00 33.76 23.96
N GLN A 34 11.18 33.54 23.41
CA GLN A 34 11.37 32.47 22.41
C GLN A 34 11.12 31.09 23.01
N CYS A 35 11.69 30.77 24.17
CA CYS A 35 11.44 29.50 24.87
C CYS A 35 9.96 29.30 25.17
N GLN A 36 9.24 30.31 25.63
CA GLN A 36 7.81 30.25 25.85
C GLN A 36 7.04 29.94 24.55
N THR A 37 7.39 30.64 23.47
CA THR A 37 6.72 30.45 22.18
C THR A 37 6.96 29.05 21.62
N GLU A 38 8.17 28.54 21.72
CA GLU A 38 8.47 27.17 21.25
C GLU A 38 7.81 26.11 22.15
N ALA A 39 7.79 26.32 23.47
CA ALA A 39 7.10 25.42 24.37
C ALA A 39 5.61 25.25 24.02
N VAL A 40 4.91 26.32 23.65
CA VAL A 40 3.49 26.25 23.22
C VAL A 40 3.30 25.34 22.01
N ARG A 41 4.25 25.29 21.07
CA ARG A 41 4.20 24.50 19.85
C ARG A 41 4.39 23.00 20.07
N ILE A 42 5.00 22.59 21.18
CA ILE A 42 5.27 21.19 21.50
C ILE A 42 3.95 20.46 21.75
N ARG A 43 3.71 19.40 20.98
CA ARG A 43 2.57 18.49 21.18
C ARG A 43 3.06 17.24 21.86
N ILE A 44 2.38 16.83 22.92
CA ILE A 44 2.70 15.65 23.70
C ILE A 44 1.63 14.60 23.38
N SER A 45 2.06 13.40 22.98
CA SER A 45 1.14 12.30 22.71
C SER A 45 0.42 11.86 23.98
N GLU A 46 -0.86 11.50 23.85
CA GLU A 46 -1.67 10.95 24.93
C GLU A 46 -1.18 9.57 25.40
N THR A 47 -0.48 8.87 24.51
CA THR A 47 0.08 7.53 24.77
C THR A 47 1.46 7.56 25.45
N TYR A 48 2.04 8.75 25.64
CA TYR A 48 3.33 8.88 26.29
C TYR A 48 3.20 8.65 27.80
N GLU A 49 3.99 7.71 28.34
CA GLU A 49 3.91 7.29 29.75
C GLU A 49 4.06 8.46 30.73
N PHE A 50 4.96 9.41 30.43
CA PHE A 50 5.24 10.60 31.26
C PHE A 50 4.51 11.86 30.77
N GLN A 51 3.37 11.71 30.13
CA GLN A 51 2.60 12.82 29.54
C GLN A 51 2.29 13.92 30.57
N LYS A 52 1.86 13.53 31.78
CA LYS A 52 1.44 14.49 32.83
C LYS A 52 2.62 15.33 33.31
N GLU A 53 3.74 14.70 33.60
CA GLU A 53 4.97 15.35 34.02
C GLU A 53 5.50 16.30 32.95
N MET A 54 5.48 15.85 31.71
CA MET A 54 5.91 16.66 30.57
C MET A 54 4.98 17.85 30.36
N GLN A 55 3.66 17.68 30.47
CA GLN A 55 2.69 18.78 30.42
C GLN A 55 2.87 19.79 31.54
N GLN A 56 3.17 19.32 32.74
CA GLN A 56 3.43 20.20 33.88
C GLN A 56 4.70 21.03 33.65
N SER A 57 5.81 20.40 33.25
CA SER A 57 7.05 21.09 32.93
C SER A 57 6.86 22.10 31.77
N LYS A 58 6.12 21.74 30.75
CA LYS A 58 5.75 22.61 29.63
C LYS A 58 5.01 23.87 30.12
N ARG A 59 3.98 23.71 30.96
CA ARG A 59 3.24 24.85 31.53
C ARG A 59 4.11 25.79 32.33
N GLN A 60 5.05 25.28 33.12
CA GLN A 60 6.00 26.11 33.88
C GLN A 60 6.84 26.99 32.95
N ILE A 61 7.29 26.46 31.82
CA ILE A 61 8.03 27.25 30.82
C ILE A 61 7.10 28.29 30.13
N GLU A 62 5.89 27.91 29.76
CA GLU A 62 4.89 28.82 29.21
C GLU A 62 4.59 29.99 30.13
N GLU A 63 4.55 29.74 31.44
CA GLU A 63 4.35 30.76 32.48
C GLU A 63 5.63 31.59 32.78
N GLY A 64 6.73 31.30 32.11
CA GLY A 64 8.00 32.02 32.25
C GLY A 64 8.88 31.58 33.41
N GLN A 65 8.60 30.43 34.01
CA GLN A 65 9.39 29.83 35.10
C GLN A 65 10.62 29.11 34.52
N MET A 66 11.70 29.86 34.25
CA MET A 66 12.91 29.33 33.59
C MET A 66 13.82 28.52 34.52
N ALA A 67 13.56 28.45 35.80
CA ALA A 67 14.36 27.68 36.75
C ALA A 67 14.37 26.15 36.43
N GLY A 68 13.27 25.64 35.85
CA GLY A 68 13.11 24.26 35.42
C GLY A 68 13.47 23.98 33.96
N LEU A 69 14.14 24.93 33.27
CA LEU A 69 14.39 24.79 31.82
C LEU A 69 15.30 23.58 31.50
N ALA A 70 16.31 23.33 32.32
CA ALA A 70 17.21 22.18 32.10
C ALA A 70 16.44 20.85 32.20
N ASP A 71 15.68 20.69 33.29
CA ASP A 71 14.84 19.50 33.51
C ASP A 71 13.78 19.33 32.38
N PHE A 72 13.22 20.43 31.91
CA PHE A 72 12.31 20.42 30.74
C PHE A 72 13.03 19.95 29.47
N MET A 73 14.26 20.38 29.22
CA MET A 73 15.04 19.95 28.04
C MET A 73 15.37 18.46 28.10
N ASP A 74 15.78 17.93 29.25
CA ASP A 74 16.05 16.51 29.45
C ASP A 74 14.78 15.66 29.17
N ARG A 75 13.62 16.12 29.66
CA ARG A 75 12.34 15.46 29.41
C ARG A 75 11.90 15.56 27.93
N LEU A 76 12.22 16.67 27.29
CA LEU A 76 11.95 16.85 25.87
C LEU A 76 12.79 15.90 25.02
N GLU A 77 14.06 15.71 25.36
CA GLU A 77 14.93 14.75 24.70
C GLU A 77 14.39 13.32 24.86
N ALA A 78 13.99 12.93 26.06
CA ALA A 78 13.37 11.63 26.32
C ALA A 78 12.06 11.44 25.52
N LEU A 79 11.23 12.48 25.40
CA LEU A 79 10.02 12.46 24.56
C LEU A 79 10.37 12.26 23.08
N CYS A 80 11.39 12.98 22.59
CA CYS A 80 11.85 12.83 21.21
C CYS A 80 12.34 11.42 20.92
N ASP A 81 13.10 10.81 21.81
CA ASP A 81 13.61 9.45 21.65
C ASP A 81 12.49 8.41 21.71
N TRP A 82 11.50 8.61 22.57
CA TRP A 82 10.30 7.79 22.59
C TRP A 82 9.52 7.90 21.27
N MET A 83 9.30 9.12 20.78
CA MET A 83 8.60 9.35 19.50
C MET A 83 9.32 8.71 18.30
N LYS A 84 10.67 8.74 18.28
CA LYS A 84 11.45 8.06 17.24
C LYS A 84 11.19 6.56 17.25
N LYS A 85 11.23 5.93 18.44
CA LYS A 85 10.95 4.49 18.58
C LYS A 85 9.53 4.13 18.15
N GLU A 86 8.55 4.93 18.54
CA GLU A 86 7.16 4.72 18.13
C GLU A 86 6.98 4.85 16.61
N PHE A 87 7.66 5.83 16.00
CA PHE A 87 7.65 6.00 14.55
C PHE A 87 8.29 4.78 13.85
N GLU A 88 9.45 4.32 14.30
CA GLU A 88 10.12 3.13 13.75
C GLU A 88 9.26 1.86 13.88
N ASN A 89 8.57 1.69 15.02
CA ASN A 89 7.65 0.59 15.24
C ASN A 89 6.44 0.66 14.29
N ALA A 90 5.86 1.84 14.16
CA ALA A 90 4.72 2.07 13.27
C ALA A 90 5.12 1.85 11.79
N GLU A 91 6.29 2.31 11.40
CA GLU A 91 6.82 2.09 10.04
C GLU A 91 7.04 0.61 9.76
N ARG A 92 7.61 -0.14 10.72
CA ARG A 92 7.78 -1.60 10.58
C ARG A 92 6.45 -2.31 10.45
N ALA A 93 5.48 -1.99 11.31
CA ALA A 93 4.14 -2.57 11.25
C ALA A 93 3.43 -2.26 9.91
N TYR A 94 3.63 -1.05 9.40
CA TYR A 94 3.12 -0.68 8.09
C TYR A 94 3.75 -1.51 6.97
N GLN A 95 5.08 -1.68 6.96
CA GLN A 95 5.79 -2.48 5.96
C GLN A 95 5.36 -3.96 6.02
N GLU A 96 5.22 -4.53 7.22
CA GLU A 96 4.72 -5.90 7.41
C GLU A 96 3.28 -6.06 6.86
N SER A 97 2.42 -5.09 7.12
CA SER A 97 1.05 -5.06 6.60
C SER A 97 1.01 -4.96 5.07
N GLU A 98 1.86 -4.13 4.47
CA GLU A 98 1.97 -4.01 3.01
C GLU A 98 2.48 -5.30 2.36
N CYS A 99 3.49 -5.95 2.95
CA CYS A 99 3.96 -7.25 2.49
C CYS A 99 2.86 -8.32 2.56
N ALA A 100 2.12 -8.37 3.68
CA ALA A 100 1.01 -9.29 3.85
C ALA A 100 -0.11 -9.02 2.84
N ARG A 101 -0.45 -7.75 2.60
CA ARG A 101 -1.44 -7.34 1.59
C ARG A 101 -1.05 -7.77 0.18
N THR A 102 0.23 -7.56 -0.18
CA THR A 102 0.75 -7.97 -1.49
C THR A 102 0.69 -9.47 -1.66
N GLY A 103 1.15 -10.25 -0.66
CA GLY A 103 1.07 -11.71 -0.68
C GLY A 103 -0.35 -12.24 -0.80
N LYS A 104 -1.31 -11.66 -0.07
CA LYS A 104 -2.74 -12.01 -0.19
C LYS A 104 -3.32 -11.64 -1.56
N GLY A 105 -2.88 -10.54 -2.16
CA GLY A 105 -3.25 -10.16 -3.52
C GLY A 105 -2.80 -11.18 -4.57
N GLU A 106 -1.56 -11.69 -4.44
CA GLU A 106 -1.05 -12.74 -5.31
C GLU A 106 -1.79 -14.08 -5.14
N GLU A 107 -2.09 -14.46 -3.88
CA GLU A 107 -2.90 -15.66 -3.59
C GLU A 107 -4.30 -15.54 -4.22
N LEU A 108 -4.93 -14.38 -4.10
CA LEU A 108 -6.24 -14.10 -4.68
C LEU A 108 -6.20 -14.21 -6.21
N ALA A 109 -5.21 -13.59 -6.85
CA ALA A 109 -5.05 -13.66 -8.30
C ALA A 109 -4.90 -15.11 -8.81
N LYS A 110 -4.10 -15.94 -8.12
CA LYS A 110 -3.96 -17.36 -8.43
C LYS A 110 -5.27 -18.12 -8.23
N ALA A 111 -6.02 -17.83 -7.18
CA ALA A 111 -7.31 -18.46 -6.93
C ALA A 111 -8.36 -18.08 -8.00
N GLU A 112 -8.37 -16.82 -8.45
CA GLU A 112 -9.24 -16.38 -9.54
C GLU A 112 -8.88 -17.05 -10.88
N GLU A 113 -7.60 -17.23 -11.15
CA GLU A 113 -7.15 -17.97 -12.34
C GLU A 113 -7.58 -19.42 -12.30
N LEU A 114 -7.37 -20.10 -11.17
CA LEU A 114 -7.84 -21.48 -10.97
C LEU A 114 -9.37 -21.59 -11.14
N LEU A 115 -10.13 -20.65 -10.63
CA LEU A 115 -11.59 -20.62 -10.80
C LEU A 115 -11.97 -20.57 -12.28
N LYS A 116 -11.28 -19.76 -13.09
CA LYS A 116 -11.50 -19.71 -14.55
C LYS A 116 -11.25 -21.07 -15.21
N TRP A 117 -10.19 -21.77 -14.80
CA TRP A 117 -9.90 -23.11 -15.29
C TRP A 117 -10.97 -24.13 -14.90
N PHE A 118 -11.50 -24.08 -13.68
CA PHE A 118 -12.60 -24.94 -13.26
C PHE A 118 -13.86 -24.72 -14.06
N VAL A 119 -14.23 -23.47 -14.34
CA VAL A 119 -15.39 -23.14 -15.18
C VAL A 119 -15.20 -23.66 -16.61
N GLN A 120 -13.98 -23.57 -17.18
CA GLN A 120 -13.70 -24.12 -18.51
C GLN A 120 -13.75 -25.65 -18.51
N LEU A 121 -13.24 -26.31 -17.48
CA LEU A 121 -13.30 -27.75 -17.32
C LEU A 121 -14.74 -28.25 -17.23
N GLU A 122 -15.57 -27.60 -16.43
CA GLU A 122 -16.98 -27.95 -16.27
C GLU A 122 -17.73 -27.84 -17.63
N LYS A 123 -17.49 -26.77 -18.36
CA LYS A 123 -18.04 -26.59 -19.72
C LYS A 123 -17.56 -27.67 -20.69
N ALA A 124 -16.27 -27.99 -20.67
CA ALA A 124 -15.72 -29.05 -21.53
C ALA A 124 -16.30 -30.41 -21.19
N GLN A 125 -16.52 -30.73 -19.91
CA GLN A 125 -17.18 -31.97 -19.48
C GLN A 125 -18.64 -32.03 -19.93
N GLU A 126 -19.35 -30.90 -19.88
CA GLU A 126 -20.73 -30.82 -20.37
C GLU A 126 -20.80 -31.01 -21.88
N ASP A 127 -19.91 -30.36 -22.64
CA ASP A 127 -19.79 -30.54 -24.07
C ASP A 127 -19.46 -32.02 -24.44
N LEU A 128 -18.52 -32.63 -23.71
CA LEU A 128 -18.18 -34.03 -23.91
C LEU A 128 -19.39 -34.96 -23.71
N ARG A 129 -20.13 -34.81 -22.62
CA ARG A 129 -21.35 -35.60 -22.34
C ARG A 129 -22.39 -35.41 -23.45
N ARG A 130 -22.52 -34.19 -23.98
CA ARG A 130 -23.44 -33.91 -25.11
C ARG A 130 -22.99 -34.63 -26.37
N TYR A 131 -21.71 -34.64 -26.70
CA TYR A 131 -21.19 -35.35 -27.86
C TYR A 131 -21.29 -36.87 -27.71
N GLU A 132 -20.98 -37.43 -26.54
CA GLU A 132 -21.16 -38.86 -26.23
C GLU A 132 -22.64 -39.28 -26.40
N ALA A 133 -23.57 -38.45 -25.96
CA ALA A 133 -24.99 -38.69 -26.15
C ALA A 133 -25.43 -38.67 -27.64
N GLN A 134 -24.78 -37.88 -28.49
CA GLN A 134 -25.06 -37.81 -29.92
C GLN A 134 -24.32 -38.87 -30.76
N GLU A 135 -23.28 -39.50 -30.21
CA GLU A 135 -22.46 -40.47 -30.93
C GLU A 135 -23.29 -41.60 -31.59
N PRO A 136 -24.25 -42.26 -30.88
CA PRO A 136 -25.03 -43.34 -31.49
C PRO A 136 -25.90 -42.88 -32.68
N GLU A 137 -26.39 -41.65 -32.64
CA GLU A 137 -27.16 -41.10 -33.78
C GLU A 137 -26.24 -40.78 -34.97
N MET A 138 -25.05 -40.25 -34.70
CA MET A 138 -24.05 -39.98 -35.73
C MET A 138 -23.56 -41.26 -36.40
N LEU A 139 -23.36 -42.37 -35.62
CA LEU A 139 -23.01 -43.68 -36.16
C LEU A 139 -24.11 -44.21 -37.09
N ARG A 140 -25.38 -44.19 -36.64
CA ARG A 140 -26.52 -44.59 -37.44
C ARG A 140 -26.63 -43.78 -38.74
N ALA A 141 -26.47 -42.46 -38.69
CA ALA A 141 -26.47 -41.61 -39.86
C ALA A 141 -25.32 -41.93 -40.82
N LYS A 142 -24.15 -42.25 -40.31
CA LYS A 142 -22.99 -42.69 -41.10
C LYS A 142 -23.23 -44.04 -41.80
N GLU A 143 -23.80 -45.01 -41.09
CA GLU A 143 -24.20 -46.32 -41.66
C GLU A 143 -25.26 -46.15 -42.76
N LEU A 144 -26.29 -45.34 -42.50
CA LEU A 144 -27.33 -45.06 -43.49
C LEU A 144 -26.76 -44.37 -44.74
N ALA A 145 -25.86 -43.40 -44.58
CA ALA A 145 -25.18 -42.72 -45.68
C ALA A 145 -24.33 -43.72 -46.50
N ALA A 146 -23.66 -44.68 -45.85
CA ALA A 146 -22.91 -45.71 -46.55
C ALA A 146 -23.84 -46.66 -47.34
N GLN A 147 -25.00 -47.06 -46.79
CA GLN A 147 -26.00 -47.87 -47.49
C GLN A 147 -26.60 -47.12 -48.71
N ILE A 148 -26.93 -45.83 -48.54
CA ILE A 148 -27.41 -45.00 -49.65
C ILE A 148 -26.38 -44.93 -50.76
N ARG A 149 -25.09 -44.72 -50.46
CA ARG A 149 -24.02 -44.72 -51.48
C ARG A 149 -23.94 -46.02 -52.22
N ALA A 150 -23.97 -47.16 -51.51
CA ALA A 150 -23.93 -48.46 -52.12
C ALA A 150 -25.12 -48.69 -53.06
N VAL A 151 -26.35 -48.25 -52.67
CA VAL A 151 -27.53 -48.32 -53.54
C VAL A 151 -27.35 -47.48 -54.82
N TYR A 152 -26.82 -46.29 -54.68
CA TYR A 152 -26.55 -45.44 -55.87
C TYR A 152 -25.51 -46.05 -56.82
N GLU A 153 -24.44 -46.67 -56.28
CA GLU A 153 -23.44 -47.35 -57.10
C GLU A 153 -24.03 -48.58 -57.84
N ILE A 154 -24.89 -49.31 -57.18
CA ILE A 154 -25.61 -50.45 -57.84
C ILE A 154 -26.59 -49.94 -58.93
N ALA A 155 -27.33 -48.89 -58.63
CA ALA A 155 -28.26 -48.32 -59.60
C ALA A 155 -27.53 -47.78 -60.84
N GLU A 156 -26.40 -47.16 -60.67
CA GLU A 156 -25.55 -46.68 -61.77
C GLU A 156 -25.06 -47.82 -62.62
N LYS A 157 -24.55 -48.89 -62.06
CA LYS A 157 -24.11 -50.13 -62.76
C LYS A 157 -25.29 -50.80 -63.47
N TYR A 158 -26.47 -50.83 -62.89
CA TYR A 158 -27.66 -51.38 -63.46
C TYR A 158 -28.06 -50.59 -64.69
N ASN A 159 -28.08 -49.27 -64.63
CA ASN A 159 -28.39 -48.41 -65.77
C ASN A 159 -27.38 -48.57 -66.92
N GLN A 160 -26.09 -48.66 -66.62
CA GLN A 160 -25.01 -48.95 -67.59
C GLN A 160 -25.18 -50.29 -68.26
N TYR A 161 -25.60 -51.31 -67.51
CA TYR A 161 -25.91 -52.64 -68.02
C TYR A 161 -27.12 -52.57 -68.96
N HIS A 162 -28.17 -51.92 -68.56
CA HIS A 162 -29.41 -51.81 -69.33
C HIS A 162 -29.26 -51.00 -70.60
N GLU A 163 -28.44 -49.95 -70.58
CA GLU A 163 -28.05 -49.19 -71.77
C GLU A 163 -27.22 -50.03 -72.73
N ALA A 164 -26.33 -50.86 -72.24
CA ALA A 164 -25.50 -51.78 -73.05
C ALA A 164 -26.39 -52.88 -73.70
N GLU A 165 -27.35 -53.44 -72.94
CA GLU A 165 -28.30 -54.42 -73.40
C GLU A 165 -29.20 -53.88 -74.49
N THR A 166 -29.75 -52.65 -74.35
CA THR A 166 -30.56 -51.98 -75.33
C THR A 166 -29.77 -51.72 -76.61
N THR A 167 -28.54 -51.21 -76.50
CA THR A 167 -27.67 -50.95 -77.67
C THR A 167 -27.31 -52.22 -78.37
N TRP A 168 -27.15 -53.36 -77.69
CA TRP A 168 -26.90 -54.64 -78.32
C TRP A 168 -28.10 -55.21 -79.04
N THR A 169 -29.32 -55.08 -78.42
CA THR A 169 -30.60 -55.54 -79.07
C THR A 169 -30.95 -54.71 -80.26
N ASP A 170 -30.61 -53.42 -80.28
CA ASP A 170 -30.88 -52.54 -81.43
C ASP A 170 -29.87 -52.70 -82.58
N SER A 171 -28.77 -53.41 -82.36
CA SER A 171 -27.68 -53.65 -83.35
C SER A 171 -27.74 -55.01 -84.01
N VAL A 172 -28.70 -55.89 -83.64
CA VAL A 172 -29.00 -57.20 -84.23
C VAL A 172 -30.25 -57.13 -85.08
#